data_62ff84aef0b85db4e23b4eba7cbd5a5d
#
_entry.id   62ff84aef0b85db4e23b4eba7cbd5a5d
#
_cell.length_a   1.000
_cell.length_b   1.000
_cell.length_c   1.000
_cell.angle_alpha   90.00
_cell.angle_beta   90.00
_cell.angle_gamma   90.00
#
_symmetry.space_group_name_H-M   'P 1'
#
loop_
_entity.id
_entity.type
_entity.pdbx_description
1 polymer ?
#
loop_
_entity_poly.entity_id
_entity_poly.type
_entity_poly.pdbx_seq_one_letter_code
_entity_poly.pdbx_strand_id
1 'polypeptide(L)'
;GGVALAHNGQLVNYEQLREMLEETGATFSSTSDTEVIVKLVAKNYRKGLERALTDTIQMIKGSYALCIMTDKCLIGARDPNGIRPLCLGQLDNGWILASESCAIDAANGTFVRDIKPGEIVIINSDGVVSFEFGEKTSKRSCIFEYIYFARPDSIIDGIPVQTARLKMGVVLARESGVPADVVMGVPDSGIGAALGYSRESGIP
;
A
#
# COMPACT_ATOMS: atom_id res chain seq x y z
N GLY A 1 11.13 12.33 21.02
CA GLY A 1 10.26 12.61 19.86
C GLY A 1 9.19 11.54 19.73
N GLY A 2 8.03 11.93 19.22
CA GLY A 2 6.94 11.00 18.90
C GLY A 2 7.16 10.36 17.53
N VAL A 3 6.60 9.16 17.35
CA VAL A 3 6.49 8.49 16.04
C VAL A 3 5.01 8.19 15.82
N ALA A 4 4.47 8.61 14.67
CA ALA A 4 3.16 8.18 14.18
C ALA A 4 3.37 7.25 12.98
N LEU A 5 2.54 6.20 12.87
CA LEU A 5 2.66 5.21 11.81
C LEU A 5 1.28 4.83 11.30
N ALA A 6 1.13 4.81 9.98
CA ALA A 6 0.02 4.20 9.27
C ALA A 6 0.52 2.98 8.48
N HIS A 7 -0.24 1.89 8.50
CA HIS A 7 0.10 0.62 7.90
C HIS A 7 -1.06 0.08 7.06
N ASN A 8 -0.79 -0.19 5.81
CA ASN A 8 -1.65 -0.97 4.94
C ASN A 8 -0.97 -2.31 4.65
N GLY A 9 -1.51 -3.39 5.18
CA GLY A 9 -0.93 -4.71 5.04
C GLY A 9 -1.19 -5.63 6.23
N GLN A 10 -0.38 -6.68 6.33
CA GLN A 10 -0.44 -7.67 7.41
C GLN A 10 0.93 -8.30 7.61
N LEU A 11 1.42 -8.30 8.85
CA LEU A 11 2.63 -9.03 9.22
C LEU A 11 2.28 -10.48 9.56
N VAL A 12 3.06 -11.42 9.02
CA VAL A 12 2.87 -12.85 9.28
C VAL A 12 3.66 -13.35 10.50
N ASN A 13 4.57 -12.55 11.02
CA ASN A 13 5.40 -12.89 12.18
C ASN A 13 5.23 -11.92 13.35
N TYR A 14 4.08 -11.23 13.42
CA TYR A 14 3.88 -10.19 14.45
C TYR A 14 3.84 -10.76 15.86
N GLU A 15 3.31 -11.97 16.05
CA GLU A 15 3.22 -12.62 17.37
C GLU A 15 4.63 -12.88 17.95
N GLN A 16 5.51 -13.50 17.15
CA GLN A 16 6.90 -13.75 17.58
C GLN A 16 7.67 -12.47 17.90
N LEU A 17 7.45 -11.43 17.09
CA LEU A 17 8.07 -10.12 17.33
C LEU A 17 7.52 -9.44 18.57
N ARG A 18 6.23 -9.60 18.84
CA ARG A 18 5.57 -9.11 20.04
C ARG A 18 6.13 -9.78 21.29
N GLU A 19 6.17 -11.11 21.31
CA GLU A 19 6.75 -11.89 22.41
C GLU A 19 8.19 -11.46 22.72
N MET A 20 9.04 -11.36 21.69
CA MET A 20 10.43 -10.89 21.83
C MET A 20 10.51 -9.47 22.44
N LEU A 21 9.58 -8.58 22.07
CA LEU A 21 9.54 -7.22 22.61
C LEU A 21 9.06 -7.21 24.06
N GLU A 22 8.04 -8.00 24.41
CA GLU A 22 7.52 -8.15 25.78
C GLU A 22 8.57 -8.72 26.73
N GLU A 23 9.36 -9.71 26.30
CA GLU A 23 10.52 -10.24 27.06
C GLU A 23 11.58 -9.16 27.38
N THR A 24 11.68 -8.13 26.53
CA THR A 24 12.58 -6.99 26.75
C THR A 24 11.92 -5.81 27.47
N GLY A 25 10.71 -6.01 28.03
CA GLY A 25 9.99 -5.04 28.85
C GLY A 25 9.07 -4.08 28.07
N ALA A 26 8.80 -4.34 26.79
CA ALA A 26 7.82 -3.55 26.05
C ALA A 26 6.40 -3.91 26.50
N THR A 27 5.54 -2.89 26.60
CA THR A 27 4.12 -3.07 26.88
C THR A 27 3.31 -2.69 25.65
N PHE A 28 2.19 -3.37 25.41
CA PHE A 28 1.30 -3.14 24.28
C PHE A 28 -0.09 -2.72 24.76
N SER A 29 -0.70 -1.79 24.02
CA SER A 29 -2.04 -1.29 24.28
C SER A 29 -3.07 -1.88 23.33
N SER A 30 -2.65 -2.54 22.27
CA SER A 30 -3.52 -3.16 21.26
C SER A 30 -3.01 -4.54 20.83
N THR A 31 -3.80 -5.24 20.03
CA THR A 31 -3.41 -6.49 19.35
C THR A 31 -2.95 -6.26 17.92
N SER A 32 -2.79 -4.99 17.52
CA SER A 32 -2.40 -4.63 16.15
C SER A 32 -0.93 -4.96 15.87
N ASP A 33 -0.66 -5.57 14.73
CA ASP A 33 0.69 -5.76 14.19
C ASP A 33 1.41 -4.42 13.92
N THR A 34 0.64 -3.37 13.65
CA THR A 34 1.16 -2.00 13.49
C THR A 34 1.88 -1.49 14.74
N GLU A 35 1.37 -1.81 15.95
CA GLU A 35 2.02 -1.42 17.19
C GLU A 35 3.39 -2.11 17.36
N VAL A 36 3.52 -3.34 16.88
CA VAL A 36 4.81 -4.05 16.88
C VAL A 36 5.83 -3.30 16.03
N ILE A 37 5.45 -2.82 14.84
CA ILE A 37 6.33 -2.02 13.97
C ILE A 37 6.79 -0.75 14.69
N VAL A 38 5.86 -0.01 15.30
CA VAL A 38 6.19 1.22 16.05
C VAL A 38 7.17 0.94 17.17
N LYS A 39 6.98 -0.14 17.94
CA LYS A 39 7.85 -0.52 19.04
C LYS A 39 9.25 -0.90 18.55
N LEU A 40 9.35 -1.61 17.42
CA LEU A 40 10.64 -1.95 16.80
C LEU A 40 11.40 -0.70 16.34
N VAL A 41 10.73 0.22 15.66
CA VAL A 41 11.32 1.50 15.23
C VAL A 41 11.79 2.29 16.45
N ALA A 42 10.93 2.43 17.46
CA ALA A 42 11.27 3.17 18.69
C ALA A 42 12.47 2.57 19.44
N LYS A 43 12.52 1.23 19.57
CA LYS A 43 13.63 0.51 20.20
C LYS A 43 14.97 0.77 19.53
N ASN A 44 14.97 0.82 18.20
CA ASN A 44 16.17 1.00 17.40
C ASN A 44 16.52 2.48 17.12
N TYR A 45 15.62 3.41 17.44
CA TYR A 45 15.76 4.84 17.07
C TYR A 45 17.05 5.51 17.58
N ARG A 46 17.59 5.04 18.72
CA ARG A 46 18.87 5.54 19.27
C ARG A 46 20.07 5.35 18.33
N LYS A 47 19.97 4.43 17.37
CA LYS A 47 21.01 4.16 16.35
C LYS A 47 20.93 5.09 15.14
N GLY A 48 20.01 6.04 15.16
CA GLY A 48 19.63 6.88 14.00
C GLY A 48 18.45 6.28 13.25
N LEU A 49 17.69 7.15 12.58
CA LEU A 49 16.42 6.79 11.94
C LEU A 49 16.58 5.77 10.81
N GLU A 50 17.52 6.01 9.90
CA GLU A 50 17.76 5.09 8.75
C GLU A 50 18.11 3.68 9.22
N ARG A 51 18.97 3.58 10.24
CA ARG A 51 19.35 2.30 10.82
C ARG A 51 18.18 1.63 11.54
N ALA A 52 17.38 2.40 12.28
CA ALA A 52 16.19 1.89 12.95
C ALA A 52 15.18 1.32 11.97
N LEU A 53 14.96 2.01 10.84
CA LEU A 53 14.07 1.54 9.77
C LEU A 53 14.63 0.28 9.11
N THR A 54 15.89 0.27 8.72
CA THR A 54 16.53 -0.88 8.09
C THR A 54 16.49 -2.11 8.99
N ASP A 55 16.88 -1.95 10.28
CA ASP A 55 16.84 -3.05 11.26
C ASP A 55 15.39 -3.56 11.45
N THR A 56 14.39 -2.66 11.50
CA THR A 56 12.98 -3.04 11.64
C THR A 56 12.48 -3.80 10.42
N ILE A 57 12.77 -3.29 9.22
CA ILE A 57 12.31 -3.88 7.96
C ILE A 57 12.92 -5.27 7.74
N GLN A 58 14.15 -5.51 8.17
CA GLN A 58 14.78 -6.83 8.13
C GLN A 58 14.12 -7.85 9.07
N MET A 59 13.47 -7.39 10.13
CA MET A 59 12.80 -8.26 11.11
C MET A 59 11.36 -8.60 10.74
N ILE A 60 10.63 -7.65 10.14
CA ILE A 60 9.22 -7.84 9.81
C ILE A 60 9.06 -8.67 8.53
N LYS A 61 8.06 -9.57 8.53
CA LYS A 61 7.70 -10.41 7.37
C LYS A 61 6.22 -10.25 7.07
N GLY A 62 5.89 -10.20 5.79
CA GLY A 62 4.51 -10.05 5.33
C GLY A 62 4.36 -9.00 4.24
N SER A 63 3.14 -8.47 4.11
CA SER A 63 2.85 -7.36 3.21
C SER A 63 2.77 -6.06 3.99
N TYR A 64 3.40 -5.00 3.49
CA TYR A 64 3.27 -3.69 4.11
C TYR A 64 3.53 -2.53 3.15
N ALA A 65 2.71 -1.51 3.28
CA ALA A 65 2.97 -0.16 2.84
C ALA A 65 2.89 0.73 4.08
N LEU A 66 4.00 1.34 4.46
CA LEU A 66 4.13 2.11 5.69
C LEU A 66 4.27 3.60 5.38
N CYS A 67 3.52 4.42 6.11
CA CYS A 67 3.76 5.85 6.24
C CYS A 67 4.14 6.14 7.69
N ILE A 68 5.36 6.62 7.91
CA ILE A 68 5.90 6.89 9.25
C ILE A 68 6.22 8.38 9.34
N MET A 69 5.73 9.04 10.37
CA MET A 69 5.98 10.45 10.63
C MET A 69 6.71 10.64 11.95
N THR A 70 7.72 11.46 11.93
CA THR A 70 8.46 11.94 13.09
C THR A 70 8.38 13.46 13.18
N ASP A 71 9.01 14.06 14.18
CA ASP A 71 9.16 15.52 14.27
C ASP A 71 10.03 16.15 13.16
N LYS A 72 10.76 15.34 12.38
CA LYS A 72 11.73 15.82 11.37
C LYS A 72 11.49 15.33 9.96
N CYS A 73 10.73 14.26 9.78
CA CYS A 73 10.56 13.66 8.45
C CYS A 73 9.27 12.85 8.32
N LEU A 74 8.84 12.70 7.08
CA LEU A 74 7.83 11.74 6.62
C LEU A 74 8.54 10.64 5.83
N ILE A 75 8.18 9.38 6.09
CA ILE A 75 8.85 8.21 5.52
C ILE A 75 7.81 7.29 4.91
N GLY A 76 8.07 6.85 3.69
CA GLY A 76 7.35 5.77 3.03
C GLY A 76 8.22 4.53 2.93
N ALA A 77 7.67 3.35 3.23
CA ALA A 77 8.36 2.07 3.00
C ALA A 77 7.39 1.05 2.42
N ARG A 78 7.80 0.37 1.36
CA ARG A 78 7.00 -0.66 0.68
C ARG A 78 7.69 -2.01 0.80
N ASP A 79 6.93 -3.07 1.07
CA ASP A 79 7.47 -4.41 1.23
C ASP A 79 8.27 -4.89 0.00
N PRO A 80 9.23 -5.84 0.17
CA PRO A 80 10.12 -6.28 -0.93
C PRO A 80 9.39 -6.87 -2.13
N ASN A 81 8.18 -7.40 -1.96
CA ASN A 81 7.38 -7.94 -3.05
C ASN A 81 6.42 -6.90 -3.67
N GLY A 82 6.25 -5.72 -3.02
CA GLY A 82 5.33 -4.68 -3.45
C GLY A 82 3.87 -5.13 -3.44
N ILE A 83 3.48 -5.93 -2.44
CA ILE A 83 2.13 -6.52 -2.35
C ILE A 83 1.09 -5.43 -2.22
N ARG A 84 1.31 -4.49 -1.27
CA ARG A 84 0.44 -3.32 -1.09
C ARG A 84 0.98 -2.10 -1.84
N PRO A 85 0.08 -1.28 -2.40
CA PRO A 85 0.49 -0.08 -3.13
C PRO A 85 0.95 1.02 -2.18
N LEU A 86 1.87 1.83 -2.66
CA LEU A 86 2.30 3.08 -2.04
C LEU A 86 2.81 4.01 -3.14
N CYS A 87 2.40 5.26 -3.11
CA CYS A 87 2.81 6.25 -4.10
C CYS A 87 3.24 7.57 -3.47
N LEU A 88 4.02 8.32 -4.22
CA LEU A 88 4.54 9.64 -3.90
C LEU A 88 3.87 10.68 -4.79
N GLY A 89 3.39 11.74 -4.20
CA GLY A 89 2.89 12.92 -4.88
C GLY A 89 3.54 14.19 -4.37
N GLN A 90 3.43 15.25 -5.15
CA GLN A 90 3.90 16.58 -4.83
C GLN A 90 2.71 17.52 -4.63
N LEU A 91 2.76 18.31 -3.56
CA LEU A 91 1.87 19.43 -3.29
C LEU A 91 2.62 20.74 -3.58
N ASP A 92 1.92 21.87 -3.66
CA ASP A 92 2.53 23.20 -3.90
C ASP A 92 3.69 23.48 -2.92
N ASN A 93 3.53 23.14 -1.65
CA ASN A 93 4.49 23.40 -0.59
C ASN A 93 4.98 22.15 0.14
N GLY A 94 4.98 20.98 -0.52
CA GLY A 94 5.41 19.77 0.16
C GLY A 94 5.20 18.49 -0.63
N TRP A 95 5.16 17.38 0.10
CA TRP A 95 5.05 16.04 -0.45
C TRP A 95 3.95 15.27 0.25
N ILE A 96 3.39 14.29 -0.44
CA ILE A 96 2.35 13.41 0.08
C ILE A 96 2.72 11.96 -0.23
N LEU A 97 2.50 11.08 0.75
CA LEU A 97 2.54 9.64 0.59
C LEU A 97 1.12 9.11 0.74
N ALA A 98 0.71 8.24 -0.15
CA ALA A 98 -0.62 7.63 -0.13
C ALA A 98 -0.57 6.20 -0.67
N SER A 99 -1.56 5.39 -0.31
CA SER A 99 -1.74 4.06 -0.91
C SER A 99 -2.19 4.16 -2.37
N GLU A 100 -2.94 5.22 -2.73
CA GLU A 100 -3.60 5.35 -4.01
C GLU A 100 -3.43 6.75 -4.61
N SER A 101 -3.33 6.85 -5.94
CA SER A 101 -3.19 8.12 -6.65
C SER A 101 -4.38 9.05 -6.45
N CYS A 102 -5.59 8.51 -6.31
CA CYS A 102 -6.79 9.31 -6.07
C CYS A 102 -6.73 10.15 -4.78
N ALA A 103 -5.95 9.73 -3.78
CA ALA A 103 -5.75 10.51 -2.56
C ALA A 103 -4.85 11.74 -2.83
N ILE A 104 -3.90 11.62 -3.74
CA ILE A 104 -3.06 12.74 -4.20
C ILE A 104 -3.91 13.75 -4.96
N ASP A 105 -4.78 13.27 -5.88
CA ASP A 105 -5.71 14.10 -6.64
C ASP A 105 -6.68 14.84 -5.71
N ALA A 106 -7.23 14.14 -4.70
CA ALA A 106 -8.13 14.74 -3.70
C ALA A 106 -7.45 15.84 -2.86
N ALA A 107 -6.13 15.75 -2.68
CA ALA A 107 -5.32 16.75 -2.01
C ALA A 107 -4.86 17.90 -2.95
N ASN A 108 -5.34 17.95 -4.20
CA ASN A 108 -4.87 18.84 -5.27
C ASN A 108 -3.36 18.72 -5.52
N GLY A 109 -2.80 17.54 -5.32
CA GLY A 109 -1.40 17.25 -5.59
C GLY A 109 -1.18 16.69 -7.00
N THR A 110 0.09 16.57 -7.37
CA THR A 110 0.51 15.93 -8.62
C THR A 110 1.14 14.57 -8.31
N PHE A 111 0.64 13.51 -8.94
CA PHE A 111 1.26 12.19 -8.85
C PHE A 111 2.68 12.22 -9.42
N VAL A 112 3.65 11.75 -8.66
CA VAL A 112 5.06 11.70 -9.10
C VAL A 112 5.42 10.29 -9.56
N ARG A 113 5.22 9.30 -8.70
CA ARG A 113 5.51 7.89 -9.00
C ARG A 113 5.00 6.92 -7.94
N ASP A 114 4.90 5.67 -8.30
CA ASP A 114 4.79 4.59 -7.32
C ASP A 114 6.13 4.41 -6.57
N ILE A 115 6.06 4.02 -5.29
CA ILE A 115 7.20 3.55 -4.52
C ILE A 115 7.50 2.11 -4.96
N LYS A 116 8.77 1.84 -5.26
CA LYS A 116 9.17 0.51 -5.73
C LYS A 116 9.07 -0.55 -4.63
N PRO A 117 8.88 -1.83 -4.99
CA PRO A 117 9.08 -2.93 -4.04
C PRO A 117 10.45 -2.84 -3.37
N GLY A 118 10.49 -2.93 -2.03
CA GLY A 118 11.74 -2.85 -1.26
C GLY A 118 12.36 -1.45 -1.20
N GLU A 119 11.59 -0.40 -1.44
CA GLU A 119 12.08 0.98 -1.36
C GLU A 119 11.63 1.66 -0.06
N ILE A 120 12.55 2.43 0.51
CA ILE A 120 12.28 3.43 1.55
C ILE A 120 12.49 4.83 0.95
N VAL A 121 11.51 5.70 1.16
CA VAL A 121 11.58 7.13 0.82
C VAL A 121 11.55 7.93 2.10
N ILE A 122 12.49 8.86 2.25
CA ILE A 122 12.57 9.80 3.38
C ILE A 122 12.40 11.22 2.84
N ILE A 123 11.47 11.94 3.41
CA ILE A 123 11.12 13.31 3.07
C ILE A 123 11.39 14.19 4.29
N ASN A 124 12.25 15.17 4.14
CA ASN A 124 12.61 16.11 5.21
C ASN A 124 12.79 17.53 4.63
N SER A 125 13.34 18.46 5.44
CA SER A 125 13.64 19.84 5.01
C SER A 125 14.62 19.92 3.85
N ASP A 126 15.50 18.92 3.68
CA ASP A 126 16.53 18.90 2.65
C ASP A 126 16.02 18.31 1.32
N GLY A 127 14.80 17.75 1.33
CA GLY A 127 14.13 17.19 0.16
C GLY A 127 13.72 15.73 0.31
N VAL A 128 13.74 15.01 -0.82
CA VAL A 128 13.34 13.60 -0.92
C VAL A 128 14.55 12.74 -1.25
N VAL A 129 14.82 11.78 -0.38
CA VAL A 129 15.87 10.77 -0.59
C VAL A 129 15.22 9.38 -0.57
N SER A 130 15.70 8.49 -1.42
CA SER A 130 15.23 7.09 -1.41
C SER A 130 16.37 6.10 -1.57
N PHE A 131 16.17 4.90 -1.02
CA PHE A 131 17.08 3.77 -1.16
C PHE A 131 16.32 2.45 -1.14
N GLU A 132 16.86 1.46 -1.84
CA GLU A 132 16.32 0.10 -1.89
C GLU A 132 16.93 -0.74 -0.78
N PHE A 133 16.14 -1.62 -0.17
CA PHE A 133 16.58 -2.55 0.88
C PHE A 133 16.20 -3.99 0.52
N GLY A 134 16.94 -4.94 1.10
CA GLY A 134 16.71 -6.36 0.89
C GLY A 134 17.14 -6.89 -0.48
N GLU A 135 16.84 -8.15 -0.72
CA GLU A 135 17.08 -8.78 -2.02
C GLU A 135 16.05 -8.33 -3.04
N LYS A 136 16.49 -8.14 -4.28
CA LYS A 136 15.56 -7.86 -5.39
C LYS A 136 14.66 -9.07 -5.63
N THR A 137 13.39 -8.92 -5.34
CA THR A 137 12.38 -9.94 -5.63
C THR A 137 11.55 -9.57 -6.85
N SER A 138 10.89 -10.54 -7.45
CA SER A 138 9.87 -10.26 -8.46
C SER A 138 8.65 -9.61 -7.79
N LYS A 139 8.12 -8.54 -8.40
CA LYS A 139 6.93 -7.87 -7.94
C LYS A 139 5.73 -8.84 -7.86
N ARG A 140 5.01 -8.81 -6.74
CA ARG A 140 3.84 -9.66 -6.46
C ARG A 140 2.67 -8.83 -5.96
N SER A 141 2.18 -7.92 -6.81
CA SER A 141 1.05 -7.05 -6.47
C SER A 141 -0.19 -7.85 -6.07
N CYS A 142 -0.89 -7.36 -5.08
CA CYS A 142 -2.16 -7.93 -4.64
C CYS A 142 -3.24 -7.70 -5.71
N ILE A 143 -3.78 -8.76 -6.28
CA ILE A 143 -4.86 -8.66 -7.30
C ILE A 143 -6.14 -8.02 -6.71
N PHE A 144 -6.38 -8.15 -5.40
CA PHE A 144 -7.55 -7.57 -4.74
C PHE A 144 -7.56 -6.04 -4.75
N GLU A 145 -6.43 -5.39 -4.96
CA GLU A 145 -6.41 -3.94 -5.19
C GLU A 145 -7.24 -3.57 -6.43
N TYR A 146 -7.12 -4.35 -7.51
CA TYR A 146 -7.90 -4.13 -8.73
C TYR A 146 -9.32 -4.65 -8.62
N ILE A 147 -9.54 -5.79 -7.96
CA ILE A 147 -10.87 -6.42 -7.86
C ILE A 147 -11.77 -5.62 -6.92
N TYR A 148 -11.25 -5.18 -5.76
CA TYR A 148 -12.10 -4.71 -4.67
C TYR A 148 -11.61 -3.44 -3.96
N PHE A 149 -10.33 -3.40 -3.48
CA PHE A 149 -9.90 -2.39 -2.52
C PHE A 149 -9.79 -0.98 -3.10
N ALA A 150 -9.13 -0.84 -4.26
CA ALA A 150 -8.81 0.46 -4.80
C ALA A 150 -10.05 1.18 -5.36
N ARG A 151 -10.02 2.49 -5.30
CA ARG A 151 -11.02 3.32 -5.98
C ARG A 151 -10.87 3.20 -7.49
N PRO A 152 -11.99 3.25 -8.25
CA PRO A 152 -11.95 3.10 -9.72
C PRO A 152 -11.14 4.18 -10.44
N ASP A 153 -11.03 5.36 -9.87
CA ASP A 153 -10.26 6.50 -10.38
C ASP A 153 -8.75 6.43 -10.06
N SER A 154 -8.31 5.43 -9.30
CA SER A 154 -6.89 5.24 -8.97
C SER A 154 -6.10 4.59 -10.10
N ILE A 155 -4.81 4.96 -10.16
CA ILE A 155 -3.78 4.28 -10.94
C ILE A 155 -2.83 3.60 -9.94
N ILE A 156 -2.66 2.29 -10.05
CA ILE A 156 -1.75 1.50 -9.21
C ILE A 156 -0.74 0.82 -10.11
N ASP A 157 0.55 1.03 -9.82
CA ASP A 157 1.65 0.43 -10.57
C ASP A 157 1.50 0.63 -12.11
N GLY A 158 1.02 1.81 -12.52
CA GLY A 158 0.79 2.19 -13.91
C GLY A 158 -0.48 1.65 -14.55
N ILE A 159 -1.33 0.92 -13.80
CA ILE A 159 -2.57 0.33 -14.32
C ILE A 159 -3.78 1.08 -13.76
N PRO A 160 -4.62 1.72 -14.62
CA PRO A 160 -5.87 2.32 -14.18
C PRO A 160 -6.85 1.23 -13.69
N VAL A 161 -7.33 1.37 -12.45
CA VAL A 161 -8.18 0.37 -11.78
C VAL A 161 -9.48 0.14 -12.54
N GLN A 162 -10.16 1.20 -12.99
CA GLN A 162 -11.40 1.08 -13.77
C GLN A 162 -11.19 0.31 -15.08
N THR A 163 -10.07 0.55 -15.76
CA THR A 163 -9.75 -0.19 -17.00
C THR A 163 -9.51 -1.68 -16.72
N ALA A 164 -8.86 -2.00 -15.62
CA ALA A 164 -8.66 -3.39 -15.22
C ALA A 164 -10.01 -4.08 -14.94
N ARG A 165 -10.91 -3.44 -14.19
CA ARG A 165 -12.25 -3.97 -13.89
C ARG A 165 -13.11 -4.17 -15.14
N LEU A 166 -13.10 -3.21 -16.07
CA LEU A 166 -13.77 -3.36 -17.35
C LEU A 166 -13.26 -4.58 -18.13
N LYS A 167 -11.93 -4.74 -18.21
CA LYS A 167 -11.31 -5.91 -18.88
C LYS A 167 -11.67 -7.23 -18.20
N MET A 168 -11.69 -7.28 -16.86
CA MET A 168 -12.13 -8.47 -16.14
C MET A 168 -13.56 -8.87 -16.50
N GLY A 169 -14.47 -7.90 -16.61
CA GLY A 169 -15.86 -8.15 -17.06
C GLY A 169 -15.95 -8.67 -18.49
N VAL A 170 -15.17 -8.12 -19.40
CA VAL A 170 -15.08 -8.60 -20.80
C VAL A 170 -14.61 -10.07 -20.84
N VAL A 171 -13.54 -10.38 -20.12
CA VAL A 171 -13.02 -11.77 -20.06
C VAL A 171 -14.06 -12.71 -19.44
N LEU A 172 -14.70 -12.28 -18.34
CA LEU A 172 -15.75 -13.08 -17.70
C LEU A 172 -16.91 -13.40 -18.64
N ALA A 173 -17.35 -12.44 -19.46
CA ALA A 173 -18.41 -12.68 -20.45
C ALA A 173 -17.99 -13.71 -21.51
N ARG A 174 -16.73 -13.72 -21.92
CA ARG A 174 -16.20 -14.69 -22.89
C ARG A 174 -16.06 -16.09 -22.30
N GLU A 175 -15.61 -16.18 -21.05
CA GLU A 175 -15.36 -17.47 -20.38
C GLU A 175 -16.64 -18.10 -19.79
N SER A 176 -17.60 -17.29 -19.40
CA SER A 176 -18.80 -17.70 -18.66
C SER A 176 -20.03 -16.93 -19.12
N GLY A 177 -20.31 -16.95 -20.41
CA GLY A 177 -21.53 -16.37 -20.99
C GLY A 177 -22.77 -17.09 -20.47
N VAL A 178 -23.68 -16.36 -19.83
CA VAL A 178 -24.95 -16.88 -19.30
C VAL A 178 -26.11 -16.15 -19.96
N PRO A 179 -27.19 -16.85 -20.40
CA PRO A 179 -28.39 -16.16 -20.89
C PRO A 179 -29.06 -15.43 -19.72
N ALA A 180 -29.25 -14.13 -19.88
CA ALA A 180 -29.88 -13.25 -18.89
C ALA A 180 -30.51 -12.04 -19.56
N ASP A 181 -31.46 -11.41 -18.88
CA ASP A 181 -32.16 -10.21 -19.40
C ASP A 181 -31.43 -8.92 -18.98
N VAL A 182 -30.61 -8.95 -17.93
CA VAL A 182 -29.93 -7.78 -17.39
C VAL A 182 -28.64 -8.16 -16.66
N VAL A 183 -27.64 -7.27 -16.73
CA VAL A 183 -26.39 -7.36 -15.97
C VAL A 183 -26.38 -6.26 -14.91
N MET A 184 -26.18 -6.65 -13.64
CA MET A 184 -26.05 -5.70 -12.53
C MET A 184 -24.76 -5.95 -11.76
N GLY A 185 -24.04 -4.85 -11.49
CA GLY A 185 -22.87 -4.89 -10.61
C GLY A 185 -23.24 -4.67 -9.15
N VAL A 186 -22.63 -5.45 -8.26
CA VAL A 186 -22.72 -5.12 -6.82
C VAL A 186 -21.85 -3.88 -6.58
N PRO A 187 -22.41 -2.78 -6.07
CA PRO A 187 -21.64 -1.58 -5.79
C PRO A 187 -20.58 -1.84 -4.69
N ASP A 188 -19.45 -1.06 -4.72
CA ASP A 188 -19.07 -0.17 -5.84
C ASP A 188 -18.13 -0.87 -6.82
N SER A 189 -17.33 -1.82 -6.37
CA SER A 189 -16.25 -2.47 -7.14
C SER A 189 -16.76 -3.29 -8.33
N GLY A 190 -17.92 -3.92 -8.20
CA GLY A 190 -18.54 -4.74 -9.24
C GLY A 190 -19.06 -3.98 -10.44
N ILE A 191 -19.32 -2.67 -10.34
CA ILE A 191 -19.90 -1.86 -11.42
C ILE A 191 -19.01 -1.87 -12.68
N GLY A 192 -17.70 -1.70 -12.51
CA GLY A 192 -16.75 -1.73 -13.63
C GLY A 192 -16.77 -3.07 -14.38
N ALA A 193 -16.80 -4.18 -13.66
CA ALA A 193 -16.87 -5.52 -14.25
C ALA A 193 -18.23 -5.76 -14.95
N ALA A 194 -19.35 -5.35 -14.34
CA ALA A 194 -20.67 -5.44 -14.95
C ALA A 194 -20.76 -4.67 -16.27
N LEU A 195 -20.22 -3.46 -16.33
CA LEU A 195 -20.15 -2.68 -17.57
C LEU A 195 -19.31 -3.39 -18.65
N GLY A 196 -18.19 -3.99 -18.27
CA GLY A 196 -17.36 -4.77 -19.19
C GLY A 196 -18.09 -6.01 -19.71
N TYR A 197 -18.78 -6.73 -18.82
CA TYR A 197 -19.59 -7.89 -19.15
C TYR A 197 -20.75 -7.53 -20.09
N SER A 198 -21.51 -6.51 -19.76
CA SER A 198 -22.63 -6.00 -20.58
C SER A 198 -22.18 -5.63 -22.00
N ARG A 199 -21.09 -4.88 -22.14
CA ARG A 199 -20.54 -4.49 -23.43
C ARG A 199 -20.15 -5.67 -24.32
N GLU A 200 -19.56 -6.71 -23.71
CA GLU A 200 -19.08 -7.90 -24.44
C GLU A 200 -20.21 -8.86 -24.79
N SER A 201 -21.12 -9.10 -23.85
CA SER A 201 -22.24 -10.04 -24.02
C SER A 201 -23.42 -9.48 -24.82
N GLY A 202 -23.53 -8.16 -24.91
CA GLY A 202 -24.69 -7.48 -25.46
C GLY A 202 -25.93 -7.47 -24.56
N ILE A 203 -25.81 -8.01 -23.33
CA ILE A 203 -26.90 -7.99 -22.33
C ILE A 203 -26.90 -6.61 -21.66
N PRO A 204 -28.03 -5.88 -21.58
CA PRO A 204 -28.10 -4.53 -21.00
C PRO A 204 -27.83 -4.47 -19.51
#